data_e64d7b0ddf82050ae417e2afb015dbb7
#
_entry.id   e64d7b0ddf82050ae417e2afb015dbb7
#
_cell.length_a   1.000
_cell.length_b   1.000
_cell.length_c   1.000
_cell.angle_alpha   90.00
_cell.angle_beta   90.00
_cell.angle_gamma   90.00
#
_symmetry.space_group_name_H-M   'P 1'
#
loop_
_entity.id
_entity.type
_entity.pdbx_description
1 polymer ?
#
loop_
_entity_poly.entity_id
_entity_poly.type
_entity_poly.pdbx_seq_one_letter_code
_entity_poly.pdbx_strand_id
1 'polypeptide(L)'
;QYVRSNVYLENAKIALDDTLVRSPISGTIISRAAEVGQVITSPTSAVGGGTLLMEMADLNQVRVRALIDEIDIGKITIGQEVTLKVSAYRDKKFTGIVSKIEPQAKEEQNVTTFPVLIDIKNENNLLLIGMNTDVEIEILNEQVALALPSGSLRTRRDVTTVAMLLG
;
A
#
# COMPACT_ATOMS: atom_id res chain seq x y z
N GLN A 1 15.60 -19.27 52.07
CA GLN A 1 14.23 -19.79 51.82
C GLN A 1 13.33 -18.73 51.21
N TYR A 2 13.29 -17.51 51.70
CA TYR A 2 12.43 -16.43 51.16
C TYR A 2 12.64 -16.17 49.68
N VAL A 3 13.88 -16.14 49.19
CA VAL A 3 14.21 -15.89 47.77
C VAL A 3 13.60 -17.00 46.88
N ARG A 4 13.71 -18.26 47.29
CA ARG A 4 13.13 -19.37 46.52
C ARG A 4 11.61 -19.30 46.47
N SER A 5 10.95 -18.96 47.56
CA SER A 5 9.48 -18.83 47.63
C SER A 5 8.99 -17.68 46.75
N ASN A 6 9.71 -16.55 46.70
CA ASN A 6 9.38 -15.43 45.83
C ASN A 6 9.53 -15.78 44.34
N VAL A 7 10.61 -16.47 43.95
CA VAL A 7 10.80 -16.96 42.59
C VAL A 7 9.69 -17.93 42.17
N TYR A 8 9.28 -18.84 43.06
CA TYR A 8 8.17 -19.76 42.78
C TYR A 8 6.85 -19.02 42.59
N LEU A 9 6.56 -18.01 43.42
CA LEU A 9 5.36 -17.21 43.32
C LEU A 9 5.35 -16.40 42.02
N GLU A 10 6.49 -15.83 41.63
CA GLU A 10 6.64 -15.04 40.42
C GLU A 10 6.46 -15.90 39.16
N ASN A 11 7.09 -17.06 39.12
CA ASN A 11 6.90 -18.04 38.04
C ASN A 11 5.44 -18.53 37.93
N ALA A 12 4.75 -18.76 39.07
CA ALA A 12 3.35 -19.14 39.05
C ALA A 12 2.44 -18.01 38.51
N LYS A 13 2.76 -16.74 38.84
CA LYS A 13 2.03 -15.58 38.30
C LYS A 13 2.25 -15.43 36.78
N ILE A 14 3.48 -15.58 36.32
CA ILE A 14 3.80 -15.56 34.89
C ILE A 14 3.05 -16.67 34.15
N ALA A 15 3.08 -17.89 34.67
CA ALA A 15 2.35 -19.02 34.11
C ALA A 15 0.83 -18.80 34.06
N LEU A 16 0.26 -18.11 35.06
CA LEU A 16 -1.15 -17.74 35.06
C LEU A 16 -1.45 -16.63 34.03
N ASP A 17 -0.59 -15.62 33.93
CA ASP A 17 -0.76 -14.51 32.95
C ASP A 17 -0.62 -15.01 31.49
N ASP A 18 0.27 -15.98 31.27
CA ASP A 18 0.46 -16.64 29.96
C ASP A 18 -0.80 -17.45 29.51
N THR A 19 -1.72 -17.75 30.42
CA THR A 19 -3.00 -18.38 30.05
C THR A 19 -3.98 -17.40 29.41
N LEU A 20 -3.74 -16.09 29.56
CA LEU A 20 -4.55 -15.01 28.98
C LEU A 20 -3.82 -14.36 27.80
N VAL A 21 -4.09 -14.83 26.60
CA VAL A 21 -3.53 -14.24 25.38
C VAL A 21 -4.24 -12.92 25.07
N ARG A 22 -3.49 -11.82 25.11
CA ARG A 22 -3.99 -10.48 24.83
C ARG A 22 -3.45 -9.98 23.48
N SER A 23 -4.26 -9.18 22.77
CA SER A 23 -3.81 -8.50 21.57
C SER A 23 -2.77 -7.42 21.91
N PRO A 24 -1.60 -7.37 21.24
CA PRO A 24 -0.61 -6.32 21.42
C PRO A 24 -0.99 -5.00 20.73
N ILE A 25 -1.95 -5.03 19.82
CA ILE A 25 -2.41 -3.86 19.04
C ILE A 25 -3.93 -3.73 19.10
N SER A 26 -4.42 -2.52 18.90
CA SER A 26 -5.84 -2.28 18.61
C SER A 26 -6.06 -2.43 17.09
N GLY A 27 -7.11 -3.13 16.69
CA GLY A 27 -7.37 -3.36 15.27
C GLY A 27 -8.50 -4.34 15.04
N THR A 28 -8.67 -4.72 13.77
CA THR A 28 -9.68 -5.68 13.32
C THR A 28 -9.06 -7.05 13.15
N ILE A 29 -9.75 -8.09 13.59
CA ILE A 29 -9.34 -9.49 13.34
C ILE A 29 -9.62 -9.79 11.87
N ILE A 30 -8.57 -10.15 11.14
CA ILE A 30 -8.64 -10.50 9.71
C ILE A 30 -8.94 -11.99 9.57
N SER A 31 -8.25 -12.80 10.36
CA SER A 31 -8.32 -14.24 10.29
C SER A 31 -8.20 -14.86 11.69
N ARG A 32 -8.97 -15.91 11.93
CA ARG A 32 -8.89 -16.73 13.13
C ARG A 32 -8.48 -18.15 12.70
N ALA A 33 -7.28 -18.54 13.09
CA ALA A 33 -6.72 -19.85 12.73
C ALA A 33 -6.98 -20.92 13.80
N ALA A 34 -7.21 -20.51 15.07
CA ALA A 34 -7.42 -21.43 16.16
C ALA A 34 -8.91 -21.62 16.48
N GLU A 35 -9.29 -22.86 16.77
CA GLU A 35 -10.65 -23.25 17.18
C GLU A 35 -10.70 -23.63 18.66
N VAL A 36 -11.90 -23.51 19.26
CA VAL A 36 -12.12 -23.90 20.66
C VAL A 36 -11.96 -25.42 20.78
N GLY A 37 -11.14 -25.84 21.74
CA GLY A 37 -10.80 -27.25 21.96
C GLY A 37 -9.55 -27.73 21.23
N GLN A 38 -8.92 -26.88 20.43
CA GLN A 38 -7.66 -27.19 19.76
C GLN A 38 -6.50 -27.09 20.75
N VAL A 39 -5.55 -28.02 20.65
CA VAL A 39 -4.28 -27.94 21.38
C VAL A 39 -3.36 -26.96 20.68
N ILE A 40 -2.89 -25.95 21.40
CA ILE A 40 -1.96 -24.94 20.93
C ILE A 40 -0.57 -25.16 21.53
N THR A 41 0.46 -24.83 20.78
CA THR A 41 1.86 -24.89 21.22
C THR A 41 2.40 -23.50 21.46
N SER A 42 3.14 -23.34 22.57
CA SER A 42 3.83 -22.09 22.88
C SER A 42 5.02 -21.88 21.94
N PRO A 43 5.30 -20.64 21.50
CA PRO A 43 6.46 -20.33 20.66
C PRO A 43 7.80 -20.62 21.35
N THR A 44 7.82 -20.65 22.70
CA THR A 44 9.03 -20.93 23.48
C THR A 44 9.37 -22.42 23.57
N SER A 45 8.42 -23.31 23.33
CA SER A 45 8.60 -24.76 23.46
C SER A 45 8.62 -25.51 22.13
N ALA A 46 8.32 -24.87 21.01
CA ALA A 46 8.25 -25.49 19.70
C ALA A 46 9.43 -25.10 18.80
N VAL A 47 10.12 -26.08 18.24
CA VAL A 47 11.26 -25.88 17.30
C VAL A 47 10.85 -25.18 16.00
N GLY A 48 9.56 -25.13 15.68
CA GLY A 48 9.00 -24.51 14.49
C GLY A 48 8.19 -23.23 14.73
N GLY A 49 8.25 -22.65 15.94
CA GLY A 49 7.39 -21.53 16.34
C GLY A 49 6.07 -21.98 16.99
N GLY A 50 5.31 -21.04 17.52
CA GLY A 50 4.02 -21.31 18.18
C GLY A 50 2.87 -21.49 17.19
N THR A 51 1.70 -21.87 17.70
CA THR A 51 0.46 -21.93 16.91
C THR A 51 -0.04 -20.52 16.63
N LEU A 52 -0.30 -20.20 15.35
CA LEU A 52 -0.97 -18.97 14.95
C LEU A 52 -2.43 -19.01 15.46
N LEU A 53 -2.80 -18.06 16.30
CA LEU A 53 -4.13 -18.00 16.87
C LEU A 53 -5.06 -17.12 16.02
N MET A 54 -4.66 -15.90 15.80
CA MET A 54 -5.40 -14.87 15.07
C MET A 54 -4.45 -13.95 14.33
N GLU A 55 -4.94 -13.36 13.27
CA GLU A 55 -4.26 -12.32 12.52
C GLU A 55 -5.06 -11.03 12.63
N MET A 56 -4.38 -9.95 12.99
CA MET A 56 -5.01 -8.65 13.21
C MET A 56 -4.29 -7.57 12.43
N ALA A 57 -5.03 -6.58 11.95
CA ALA A 57 -4.46 -5.38 11.36
C ALA A 57 -5.26 -4.12 11.70
N ASP A 58 -4.59 -2.97 11.62
CA ASP A 58 -5.24 -1.68 11.62
C ASP A 58 -5.71 -1.36 10.18
N LEU A 59 -7.01 -1.24 9.99
CA LEU A 59 -7.63 -0.94 8.70
C LEU A 59 -7.79 0.56 8.43
N ASN A 60 -7.43 1.44 9.36
CA ASN A 60 -7.53 2.90 9.17
C ASN A 60 -6.53 3.40 8.11
N GLN A 61 -5.39 2.75 8.03
CA GLN A 61 -4.38 3.01 7.00
C GLN A 61 -4.10 1.73 6.24
N VAL A 62 -4.38 1.75 4.96
CA VAL A 62 -4.07 0.63 4.06
C VAL A 62 -2.96 1.03 3.10
N ARG A 63 -2.18 0.05 2.72
CA ARG A 63 -1.07 0.22 1.79
C ARG A 63 -1.31 -0.61 0.54
N VAL A 64 -1.23 0.05 -0.61
CA VAL A 64 -1.27 -0.61 -1.91
C VAL A 64 0.16 -0.79 -2.39
N ARG A 65 0.45 -1.98 -2.90
CA ARG A 65 1.69 -2.30 -3.58
C ARG A 65 1.42 -2.33 -5.08
N ALA A 66 1.81 -1.27 -5.78
CA ALA A 66 1.72 -1.19 -7.23
C ALA A 66 3.01 -1.75 -7.85
N LEU A 67 2.88 -2.56 -8.88
CA LEU A 67 4.01 -3.07 -9.66
C LEU A 67 4.15 -2.19 -10.90
N ILE A 68 5.24 -1.45 -10.98
CA ILE A 68 5.52 -0.47 -12.04
C ILE A 68 6.64 -1.01 -12.94
N ASP A 69 6.45 -0.90 -14.23
CA ASP A 69 7.46 -1.31 -15.21
C ASP A 69 8.75 -0.48 -15.08
N GLU A 70 9.90 -1.10 -15.38
CA GLU A 70 11.21 -0.45 -15.38
C GLU A 70 11.27 0.81 -16.25
N ILE A 71 10.51 0.84 -17.35
CA ILE A 71 10.48 1.98 -18.28
C ILE A 71 9.86 3.23 -17.63
N ASP A 72 8.90 3.04 -16.73
CA ASP A 72 8.13 4.13 -16.13
C ASP A 72 8.55 4.50 -14.71
N ILE A 73 9.32 3.65 -14.01
CA ILE A 73 9.72 3.89 -12.62
C ILE A 73 10.52 5.19 -12.45
N GLY A 74 11.33 5.57 -13.45
CA GLY A 74 12.12 6.79 -13.43
C GLY A 74 11.31 8.09 -13.43
N LYS A 75 10.01 8.01 -13.77
CA LYS A 75 9.09 9.16 -13.80
C LYS A 75 8.33 9.35 -12.48
N ILE A 76 8.44 8.40 -11.55
CA ILE A 76 7.69 8.39 -10.29
C ILE A 76 8.57 8.92 -9.17
N THR A 77 8.01 9.79 -8.34
CA THR A 77 8.70 10.37 -7.20
C THR A 77 7.95 10.10 -5.90
N ILE A 78 8.71 10.00 -4.81
CA ILE A 78 8.13 9.86 -3.46
C ILE A 78 7.38 11.15 -3.12
N GLY A 79 6.19 11.02 -2.53
CA GLY A 79 5.31 12.13 -2.21
C GLY A 79 4.31 12.50 -3.31
N GLN A 80 4.36 11.84 -4.46
CA GLN A 80 3.43 12.06 -5.58
C GLN A 80 2.03 11.58 -5.23
N GLU A 81 1.02 12.37 -5.59
CA GLU A 81 -0.38 11.99 -5.43
C GLU A 81 -0.79 10.95 -6.48
N VAL A 82 -1.61 10.02 -6.05
CA VAL A 82 -2.06 8.89 -6.86
C VAL A 82 -3.57 8.73 -6.72
N THR A 83 -4.23 8.49 -7.83
CA THR A 83 -5.65 8.12 -7.86
C THR A 83 -5.79 6.61 -7.99
N LEU A 84 -6.62 6.02 -7.13
CA LEU A 84 -6.85 4.59 -7.09
C LEU A 84 -8.32 4.28 -7.39
N LYS A 85 -8.52 3.28 -8.24
CA LYS A 85 -9.82 2.72 -8.58
C LYS A 85 -9.87 1.28 -8.09
N VAL A 86 -10.69 1.01 -7.10
CA VAL A 86 -10.86 -0.33 -6.54
C VAL A 86 -11.95 -1.05 -7.31
N SER A 87 -11.70 -2.29 -7.75
CA SER A 87 -12.66 -3.07 -8.55
C SER A 87 -14.00 -3.28 -7.85
N ALA A 88 -14.00 -3.31 -6.50
CA ALA A 88 -15.22 -3.43 -5.69
C ALA A 88 -16.06 -2.14 -5.64
N TYR A 89 -15.44 -0.96 -5.88
CA TYR A 89 -16.10 0.35 -5.77
C TYR A 89 -15.76 1.21 -6.99
N ARG A 90 -16.32 0.85 -8.16
CA ARG A 90 -16.01 1.50 -9.45
C ARG A 90 -16.35 2.98 -9.52
N ASP A 91 -17.38 3.40 -8.75
CA ASP A 91 -17.86 4.78 -8.73
C ASP A 91 -17.11 5.67 -7.73
N LYS A 92 -16.19 5.08 -6.92
CA LYS A 92 -15.42 5.81 -5.93
C LYS A 92 -13.96 5.86 -6.32
N LYS A 93 -13.41 7.06 -6.30
CA LYS A 93 -11.96 7.30 -6.44
C LYS A 93 -11.37 7.46 -5.04
N PHE A 94 -10.28 6.78 -4.80
CA PHE A 94 -9.49 6.91 -3.59
C PHE A 94 -8.20 7.65 -3.94
N THR A 95 -7.75 8.51 -3.06
CA THR A 95 -6.48 9.21 -3.23
C THR A 95 -5.45 8.64 -2.26
N GLY A 96 -4.23 8.51 -2.74
CA GLY A 96 -3.10 8.04 -1.95
C GLY A 96 -1.84 8.83 -2.26
N ILE A 97 -0.79 8.56 -1.52
CA ILE A 97 0.51 9.18 -1.70
C ILE A 97 1.57 8.09 -1.83
N VAL A 98 2.48 8.25 -2.80
CA VAL A 98 3.64 7.37 -2.93
C VAL A 98 4.53 7.54 -1.70
N SER A 99 4.59 6.50 -0.87
CA SER A 99 5.37 6.54 0.37
C SER A 99 6.79 6.00 0.19
N LYS A 100 6.95 4.99 -0.66
CA LYS A 100 8.25 4.35 -0.88
C LYS A 100 8.32 3.65 -2.23
N ILE A 101 9.48 3.71 -2.86
CA ILE A 101 9.84 2.89 -4.02
C ILE A 101 10.83 1.82 -3.53
N GLU A 102 10.49 0.54 -3.70
CA GLU A 102 11.38 -0.55 -3.34
C GLU A 102 12.50 -0.67 -4.39
N PRO A 103 13.79 -0.66 -3.98
CA PRO A 103 14.90 -0.67 -4.93
C PRO A 103 15.16 -2.06 -5.55
N GLN A 104 14.48 -3.10 -5.05
CA GLN A 104 14.62 -4.45 -5.55
C GLN A 104 13.54 -4.74 -6.59
N ALA A 105 13.97 -4.94 -7.83
CA ALA A 105 13.09 -5.38 -8.91
C ALA A 105 12.53 -6.78 -8.64
N LYS A 106 11.31 -7.02 -9.12
CA LYS A 106 10.71 -8.35 -9.24
C LYS A 106 10.56 -8.68 -10.70
N GLU A 107 11.00 -9.85 -11.07
CA GLU A 107 10.83 -10.40 -12.41
C GLU A 107 9.72 -11.45 -12.37
N GLU A 108 8.62 -11.17 -13.06
CA GLU A 108 7.52 -12.11 -13.26
C GLU A 108 7.23 -12.22 -14.75
N GLN A 109 7.20 -13.43 -15.28
CA GLN A 109 6.90 -13.71 -16.69
C GLN A 109 7.73 -12.88 -17.70
N ASN A 110 9.03 -12.72 -17.44
CA ASN A 110 9.96 -11.90 -18.24
C ASN A 110 9.67 -10.38 -18.24
N VAL A 111 8.89 -9.89 -17.31
CA VAL A 111 8.68 -8.45 -17.12
C VAL A 111 9.34 -8.02 -15.82
N THR A 112 10.23 -7.03 -15.91
CA THR A 112 10.90 -6.43 -14.75
C THR A 112 10.04 -5.32 -14.19
N THR A 113 9.58 -5.49 -12.95
CA THR A 113 8.73 -4.51 -12.26
C THR A 113 9.34 -4.08 -10.93
N PHE A 114 9.12 -2.83 -10.56
CA PHE A 114 9.52 -2.28 -9.27
C PHE A 114 8.28 -2.06 -8.39
N PRO A 115 8.26 -2.61 -7.17
CA PRO A 115 7.17 -2.38 -6.24
C PRO A 115 7.20 -0.95 -5.70
N VAL A 116 6.09 -0.25 -5.85
CA VAL A 116 5.86 1.09 -5.30
C VAL A 116 4.79 0.98 -4.22
N LEU A 117 5.10 1.48 -3.03
CA LEU A 117 4.19 1.47 -1.89
C LEU A 117 3.45 2.81 -1.84
N ILE A 118 2.13 2.72 -1.81
CA ILE A 118 1.22 3.86 -1.78
C ILE A 118 0.40 3.76 -0.50
N ASP A 119 0.48 4.79 0.33
CA ASP A 119 -0.29 4.87 1.56
C ASP A 119 -1.62 5.58 1.29
N ILE A 120 -2.72 4.98 1.76
CA ILE A 120 -4.08 5.45 1.56
C ILE A 120 -4.77 5.55 2.91
N LYS A 121 -5.51 6.64 3.13
CA LYS A 121 -6.40 6.77 4.28
C LYS A 121 -7.72 6.07 4.01
N ASN A 122 -8.07 5.12 4.84
CA ASN A 122 -9.30 4.34 4.73
C ASN A 122 -10.39 4.89 5.67
N GLU A 123 -10.87 6.10 5.38
CA GLU A 123 -11.77 6.85 6.28
C GLU A 123 -13.09 6.14 6.62
N ASN A 124 -13.54 5.23 5.76
CA ASN A 124 -14.83 4.52 5.95
C ASN A 124 -14.65 3.01 6.10
N ASN A 125 -13.44 2.52 6.32
CA ASN A 125 -13.12 1.08 6.38
C ASN A 125 -13.65 0.27 5.19
N LEU A 126 -13.75 0.91 4.02
CA LEU A 126 -14.24 0.28 2.78
C LEU A 126 -13.19 -0.58 2.12
N LEU A 127 -11.91 -0.21 2.28
CA LEU A 127 -10.79 -0.94 1.70
C LEU A 127 -10.41 -2.09 2.61
N LEU A 128 -10.45 -3.29 2.06
CA LEU A 128 -10.09 -4.51 2.74
C LEU A 128 -8.78 -5.09 2.17
N ILE A 129 -8.09 -5.85 3.00
CA ILE A 129 -6.86 -6.52 2.59
C ILE A 129 -7.17 -7.56 1.51
N GLY A 130 -6.34 -7.61 0.46
CA GLY A 130 -6.50 -8.53 -0.66
C GLY A 130 -7.37 -8.03 -1.80
N MET A 131 -7.87 -6.78 -1.75
CA MET A 131 -8.59 -6.18 -2.87
C MET A 131 -7.66 -5.82 -4.02
N ASN A 132 -8.13 -6.06 -5.25
CA ASN A 132 -7.46 -5.60 -6.47
C ASN A 132 -7.79 -4.14 -6.75
N THR A 133 -6.77 -3.38 -7.15
CA THR A 133 -6.86 -1.94 -7.34
C THR A 133 -6.07 -1.53 -8.58
N ASP A 134 -6.69 -0.74 -9.43
CA ASP A 134 -6.02 -0.06 -10.53
C ASP A 134 -5.48 1.29 -10.05
N VAL A 135 -4.21 1.55 -10.33
CA VAL A 135 -3.48 2.73 -9.85
C VAL A 135 -3.21 3.66 -11.03
N GLU A 136 -3.71 4.88 -10.96
CA GLU A 136 -3.46 5.94 -11.92
C GLU A 136 -2.50 6.97 -11.30
N ILE A 137 -1.29 7.07 -11.82
CA ILE A 137 -0.26 8.02 -11.37
C ILE A 137 -0.14 9.11 -12.43
N GLU A 138 -0.43 10.36 -12.06
CA GLU A 138 -0.24 11.50 -12.98
C GLU A 138 1.24 11.87 -13.03
N ILE A 139 1.91 11.58 -14.14
CA ILE A 139 3.35 11.80 -14.31
C ILE A 139 3.67 13.25 -14.66
N LEU A 140 2.76 13.95 -15.33
CA LEU A 140 2.91 15.34 -15.75
C LEU A 140 1.61 16.10 -15.51
N ASN A 141 1.66 17.07 -14.63
CA ASN A 141 0.61 18.07 -14.47
C ASN A 141 1.18 19.42 -14.94
N GLU A 142 1.47 19.53 -16.25
CA GLU A 142 1.76 20.84 -16.87
C GLU A 142 0.44 21.59 -17.05
N GLN A 143 0.19 22.58 -16.21
CA GLN A 143 -0.83 23.58 -16.48
C GLN A 143 -0.38 24.42 -17.69
N VAL A 144 -0.81 24.00 -18.87
CA VAL A 144 -0.60 24.80 -20.08
C VAL A 144 -1.46 26.04 -19.99
N ALA A 145 -0.86 27.18 -19.65
CA ALA A 145 -1.55 28.46 -19.51
C ALA A 145 -2.16 28.95 -20.84
N LEU A 146 -1.70 28.45 -21.98
CA LEU A 146 -2.20 28.82 -23.32
C LEU A 146 -2.09 27.63 -24.27
N ALA A 147 -3.23 27.12 -24.72
CA ALA A 147 -3.28 26.16 -25.82
C ALA A 147 -3.66 26.90 -27.11
N LEU A 148 -2.78 26.90 -28.09
CA LEU A 148 -3.08 27.41 -29.42
C LEU A 148 -3.52 26.23 -30.31
N PRO A 149 -4.64 26.35 -31.06
CA PRO A 149 -5.01 25.38 -32.06
C PRO A 149 -3.87 25.19 -33.07
N SER A 150 -3.56 23.96 -33.45
CA SER A 150 -2.48 23.66 -34.41
C SER A 150 -2.63 24.41 -35.73
N GLY A 151 -3.84 24.75 -36.16
CA GLY A 151 -4.13 25.57 -37.32
C GLY A 151 -3.76 27.05 -37.20
N SER A 152 -3.42 27.55 -35.99
CA SER A 152 -2.96 28.93 -35.80
C SER A 152 -1.44 29.09 -35.96
N LEU A 153 -0.70 27.98 -36.04
CA LEU A 153 0.74 27.99 -36.32
C LEU A 153 0.93 28.23 -37.81
N ARG A 154 1.39 29.42 -38.20
CA ARG A 154 1.73 29.78 -39.57
C ARG A 154 3.23 29.71 -39.78
N THR A 155 3.63 29.13 -40.88
CA THR A 155 5.05 29.14 -41.31
C THR A 155 5.43 30.51 -41.90
N ARG A 156 6.71 30.85 -41.93
CA ARG A 156 7.18 32.09 -42.56
C ARG A 156 6.73 32.22 -44.05
N ARG A 157 6.59 31.10 -44.75
CA ARG A 157 6.08 31.07 -46.13
C ARG A 157 4.64 31.51 -46.23
N ASP A 158 3.78 31.06 -45.29
CA ASP A 158 2.35 31.40 -45.27
C ASP A 158 2.14 32.89 -45.04
N VAL A 159 2.94 33.51 -44.17
CA VAL A 159 2.89 34.94 -43.87
C VAL A 159 3.30 35.77 -45.09
N THR A 160 4.34 35.34 -45.82
CA THR A 160 4.82 36.07 -47.04
C THR A 160 3.80 35.98 -48.15
N THR A 161 3.12 34.86 -48.35
CA THR A 161 2.10 34.67 -49.37
C THR A 161 0.88 35.55 -49.10
N VAL A 162 0.43 35.65 -47.84
CA VAL A 162 -0.69 36.51 -47.41
C VAL A 162 -0.34 38.01 -47.58
N ALA A 163 0.90 38.39 -47.27
CA ALA A 163 1.36 39.78 -47.46
C ALA A 163 1.41 40.16 -48.95
N MET A 164 1.73 39.23 -49.88
CA MET A 164 1.68 39.46 -51.31
C MET A 164 0.24 39.59 -51.87
N LEU A 165 -0.75 38.98 -51.23
CA LEU A 165 -2.15 39.06 -51.67
C LEU A 165 -2.88 40.27 -51.13
N LEU A 166 -2.35 40.95 -50.13
CA LEU A 166 -2.94 42.13 -49.45
C LEU A 166 -2.20 43.45 -49.81
N GLY A 167 -1.14 43.44 -50.61
CA GLY A 167 -0.36 44.57 -51.01
C GLY A 167 -0.80 45.24 -52.29
#